data_799e5f4f15610ac34df08397b878044e
#
_entry.id   799e5f4f15610ac34df08397b878044e
#
_cell.length_a   1.000
_cell.length_b   1.000
_cell.length_c   1.000
_cell.angle_alpha   90.00
_cell.angle_beta   90.00
_cell.angle_gamma   90.00
#
_symmetry.space_group_name_H-M   'P 1'
#
loop_
_entity.id
_entity.type
_entity.pdbx_description
1 polymer ?
#
loop_
_entity_poly.entity_id
_entity_poly.type
_entity_poly.pdbx_seq_one_letter_code
_entity_poly.pdbx_strand_id
1 'polypeptide(L)'
;VGTAGSLPADYSVGDLRLAIVAARYNDNIVAALIEGARSAWRARGGADAALRLERVPGAFELPLAARALAQSGVDAVVALGCVIRGETAHFDYIAAACAQGLQRAMLESGVPISFGVLTVNTLGQALERAAPDANNKGAEALETALAMATLLRRLK
;
A
#
# COMPACT_ATOMS: atom_id res chain seq x y z
N VAL A 1 -5.74 11.04 -12.16
CA VAL A 1 -4.64 10.08 -12.10
C VAL A 1 -5.01 8.89 -12.98
N GLY A 2 -4.11 8.50 -13.87
CA GLY A 2 -4.34 7.43 -14.82
C GLY A 2 -4.19 6.02 -14.23
N THR A 3 -4.33 5.01 -15.08
CA THR A 3 -3.97 3.64 -14.77
C THR A 3 -2.45 3.47 -14.81
N ALA A 4 -1.88 2.84 -13.79
CA ALA A 4 -0.47 2.48 -13.83
C ALA A 4 -0.21 1.48 -14.95
N GLY A 5 0.93 1.61 -15.62
CA GLY A 5 1.39 0.58 -16.52
C GLY A 5 1.69 -0.72 -15.75
N SER A 6 1.48 -1.86 -16.37
CA SER A 6 1.85 -3.14 -15.75
C SER A 6 3.37 -3.26 -15.61
N LEU A 7 3.83 -3.87 -14.52
CA LEU A 7 5.23 -4.23 -14.39
C LEU A 7 5.62 -5.28 -15.44
N PRO A 8 6.88 -5.27 -15.91
CA PRO A 8 7.39 -6.35 -16.74
C PRO A 8 7.17 -7.72 -16.10
N ALA A 9 6.91 -8.72 -16.92
CA ALA A 9 6.58 -10.07 -16.45
C ALA A 9 7.74 -10.76 -15.70
N ASP A 10 8.96 -10.32 -15.93
CA ASP A 10 10.17 -10.85 -15.28
C ASP A 10 10.41 -10.30 -13.87
N TYR A 11 9.65 -9.28 -13.41
CA TYR A 11 9.70 -8.85 -12.02
C TYR A 11 9.23 -9.96 -11.10
N SER A 12 10.08 -10.37 -10.18
CA SER A 12 9.76 -11.39 -9.18
C SER A 12 10.16 -10.94 -7.78
N VAL A 13 9.54 -11.56 -6.79
CA VAL A 13 9.85 -11.29 -5.37
C VAL A 13 11.30 -11.64 -5.05
N GLY A 14 11.79 -12.82 -5.53
CA GLY A 14 13.11 -13.30 -5.18
C GLY A 14 13.30 -13.36 -3.67
N ASP A 15 14.35 -12.72 -3.17
CA ASP A 15 14.66 -12.58 -1.74
C ASP A 15 14.22 -11.23 -1.14
N LEU A 16 13.43 -10.44 -1.87
CA LEU A 16 12.88 -9.18 -1.36
C LEU A 16 11.93 -9.42 -0.19
N ARG A 17 12.02 -8.54 0.80
CA ARG A 17 11.22 -8.59 2.02
C ARG A 17 10.30 -7.38 2.07
N LEU A 18 9.00 -7.62 1.98
CA LEU A 18 7.99 -6.58 2.02
C LEU A 18 7.10 -6.73 3.25
N ALA A 19 6.54 -5.61 3.70
CA ALA A 19 5.53 -5.59 4.74
C ALA A 19 4.32 -4.77 4.29
N ILE A 20 3.15 -5.20 4.72
CA ILE A 20 1.90 -4.43 4.57
C ILE A 20 1.57 -3.80 5.91
N VAL A 21 1.22 -2.52 5.92
CA VAL A 21 0.54 -1.88 7.04
C VAL A 21 -0.84 -1.42 6.56
N ALA A 22 -1.89 -1.79 7.28
CA ALA A 22 -3.26 -1.58 6.83
C ALA A 22 -4.14 -1.00 7.94
N ALA A 23 -4.92 0.03 7.60
CA ALA A 23 -5.86 0.67 8.51
C ALA A 23 -7.09 -0.22 8.75
N ARG A 24 -7.70 -0.07 9.95
CA ARG A 24 -8.90 -0.84 10.32
C ARG A 24 -10.20 -0.17 9.89
N TYR A 25 -10.26 1.15 9.78
CA TYR A 25 -11.47 1.83 9.30
C TYR A 25 -11.82 1.36 7.89
N ASN A 26 -13.12 1.16 7.64
CA ASN A 26 -13.64 0.58 6.39
C ASN A 26 -13.04 -0.82 6.14
N ASP A 27 -13.11 -1.68 7.14
CA ASP A 27 -12.39 -2.94 7.18
C ASP A 27 -12.71 -3.87 6.00
N ASN A 28 -13.95 -3.93 5.55
CA ASN A 28 -14.35 -4.74 4.39
C ASN A 28 -13.61 -4.30 3.10
N ILE A 29 -13.45 -3.00 2.90
CA ILE A 29 -12.70 -2.45 1.76
C ILE A 29 -11.21 -2.75 1.92
N VAL A 30 -10.67 -2.49 3.10
CA VAL A 30 -9.24 -2.70 3.38
C VAL A 30 -8.87 -4.17 3.30
N ALA A 31 -9.73 -5.08 3.78
CA ALA A 31 -9.53 -6.53 3.65
C ALA A 31 -9.43 -6.94 2.17
N ALA A 32 -10.25 -6.38 1.30
CA ALA A 32 -10.19 -6.62 -0.14
C ALA A 32 -8.90 -6.07 -0.77
N LEU A 33 -8.41 -4.93 -0.31
CA LEU A 33 -7.11 -4.39 -0.73
C LEU A 33 -5.95 -5.29 -0.27
N ILE A 34 -6.00 -5.80 0.95
CA ILE A 34 -5.00 -6.74 1.48
C ILE A 34 -4.97 -8.02 0.63
N GLU A 35 -6.14 -8.58 0.31
CA GLU A 35 -6.19 -9.78 -0.51
C GLU A 35 -5.69 -9.52 -1.94
N GLY A 36 -5.98 -8.37 -2.51
CA GLY A 36 -5.41 -7.94 -3.80
C GLY A 36 -3.89 -7.87 -3.75
N ALA A 37 -3.34 -7.28 -2.71
CA ALA A 37 -1.89 -7.21 -2.50
C ALA A 37 -1.26 -8.61 -2.34
N ARG A 38 -1.89 -9.48 -1.54
CA ARG A 38 -1.43 -10.88 -1.37
C ARG A 38 -1.47 -11.67 -2.67
N SER A 39 -2.53 -11.50 -3.44
CA SER A 39 -2.67 -12.15 -4.74
C SER A 39 -1.55 -11.72 -5.71
N ALA A 40 -1.24 -10.43 -5.77
CA ALA A 40 -0.12 -9.92 -6.55
C ALA A 40 1.24 -10.44 -6.06
N TRP A 41 1.41 -10.53 -4.74
CA TRP A 41 2.62 -11.11 -4.12
C TRP A 41 2.85 -12.56 -4.55
N ARG A 42 1.80 -13.39 -4.47
CA ARG A 42 1.85 -14.81 -4.90
C ARG A 42 2.14 -14.93 -6.39
N ALA A 43 1.51 -14.09 -7.21
CA ALA A 43 1.71 -14.08 -8.66
C ALA A 43 3.16 -13.75 -9.07
N ARG A 44 3.88 -13.02 -8.21
CA ARG A 44 5.29 -12.68 -8.42
C ARG A 44 6.25 -13.64 -7.69
N GLY A 45 5.76 -14.78 -7.21
CA GLY A 45 6.55 -15.83 -6.58
C GLY A 45 6.75 -15.71 -5.07
N GLY A 46 6.01 -14.82 -4.41
CA GLY A 46 6.09 -14.64 -2.97
C GLY A 46 5.29 -15.68 -2.20
N ALA A 47 5.83 -16.14 -1.06
CA ALA A 47 5.10 -16.96 -0.12
C ALA A 47 4.37 -16.08 0.91
N ASP A 48 3.14 -16.44 1.28
CA ASP A 48 2.33 -15.67 2.23
C ASP A 48 3.03 -15.46 3.57
N ALA A 49 3.74 -16.47 4.06
CA ALA A 49 4.49 -16.40 5.32
C ALA A 49 5.63 -15.35 5.30
N ALA A 50 6.10 -14.96 4.10
CA ALA A 50 7.16 -13.98 3.95
C ALA A 50 6.66 -12.54 3.81
N LEU A 51 5.34 -12.34 3.76
CA LEU A 51 4.69 -11.04 3.67
C LEU A 51 4.10 -10.67 5.03
N ARG A 52 4.80 -9.83 5.76
CA ARG A 52 4.35 -9.34 7.07
C ARG A 52 3.14 -8.43 6.93
N LEU A 53 2.15 -8.58 7.82
CA LEU A 53 0.97 -7.72 7.89
C LEU A 53 0.82 -7.14 9.30
N GLU A 54 0.76 -5.83 9.38
CA GLU A 54 0.44 -5.09 10.60
C GLU A 54 -0.81 -4.24 10.41
N ARG A 55 -1.59 -4.06 11.48
CA ARG A 55 -2.84 -3.31 11.45
C ARG A 55 -2.77 -2.10 12.38
N VAL A 56 -3.25 -0.96 11.89
CA VAL A 56 -3.36 0.30 12.65
C VAL A 56 -4.81 0.77 12.70
N PRO A 57 -5.18 1.67 13.65
CA PRO A 57 -6.57 2.12 13.76
C PRO A 57 -7.10 2.79 12.48
N GLY A 58 -6.41 3.77 11.95
CA GLY A 58 -6.88 4.54 10.80
C GLY A 58 -5.75 4.99 9.88
N ALA A 59 -6.11 5.72 8.84
CA ALA A 59 -5.16 6.25 7.86
C ALA A 59 -4.18 7.25 8.49
N PHE A 60 -4.62 7.98 9.52
CA PHE A 60 -3.77 8.95 10.21
C PHE A 60 -2.58 8.31 10.93
N GLU A 61 -2.69 7.05 11.35
CA GLU A 61 -1.65 6.29 12.04
C GLU A 61 -0.71 5.53 11.09
N LEU A 62 -1.07 5.41 9.81
CA LEU A 62 -0.26 4.70 8.81
C LEU A 62 1.17 5.23 8.69
N PRO A 63 1.42 6.56 8.64
CA PRO A 63 2.78 7.06 8.47
C PRO A 63 3.75 6.63 9.56
N LEU A 64 3.34 6.65 10.81
CA LEU A 64 4.19 6.25 11.93
C LEU A 64 4.54 4.75 11.86
N ALA A 65 3.53 3.91 11.63
CA ALA A 65 3.73 2.47 11.53
C ALA A 65 4.55 2.09 10.28
N ALA A 66 4.29 2.74 9.15
CA ALA A 66 5.06 2.53 7.92
C ALA A 66 6.54 2.88 8.11
N ARG A 67 6.84 4.00 8.81
CA ARG A 67 8.21 4.39 9.14
C ARG A 67 8.89 3.34 10.01
N ALA A 68 8.21 2.85 11.03
CA ALA A 68 8.75 1.81 11.91
C ALA A 68 9.05 0.51 11.14
N LEU A 69 8.15 0.11 10.25
CA LEU A 69 8.37 -1.05 9.36
C LEU A 69 9.55 -0.83 8.41
N ALA A 70 9.65 0.35 7.82
CA ALA A 70 10.75 0.69 6.93
C ALA A 70 12.11 0.58 7.64
N GLN A 71 12.15 0.86 8.94
CA GLN A 71 13.36 0.75 9.77
C GLN A 71 13.63 -0.68 10.28
N SER A 72 12.73 -1.62 10.03
CA SER A 72 12.85 -3.01 10.53
C SER A 72 13.63 -3.95 9.60
N GLY A 73 14.20 -3.44 8.52
CA GLY A 73 15.00 -4.23 7.58
C GLY A 73 14.22 -4.79 6.40
N VAL A 74 12.99 -4.31 6.13
CA VAL A 74 12.26 -4.66 4.90
C VAL A 74 12.76 -3.82 3.73
N ASP A 75 12.57 -4.34 2.52
CA ASP A 75 12.97 -3.65 1.29
C ASP A 75 11.92 -2.66 0.80
N ALA A 76 10.66 -2.84 1.20
CA ALA A 76 9.57 -1.90 0.93
C ALA A 76 8.38 -2.12 1.87
N VAL A 77 7.53 -1.11 1.98
CA VAL A 77 6.28 -1.15 2.74
C VAL A 77 5.11 -0.82 1.82
N VAL A 78 4.01 -1.55 1.97
CA VAL A 78 2.75 -1.30 1.29
C VAL A 78 1.77 -0.72 2.32
N ALA A 79 1.35 0.54 2.16
CA ALA A 79 0.39 1.16 3.06
C ALA A 79 -1.01 1.09 2.44
N LEU A 80 -1.94 0.43 3.14
CA LEU A 80 -3.32 0.22 2.69
C LEU A 80 -4.32 0.86 3.64
N GLY A 81 -5.31 1.51 3.08
CA GLY A 81 -6.38 2.14 3.85
C GLY A 81 -7.49 2.62 2.93
N CYS A 82 -8.55 3.13 3.54
CA CYS A 82 -9.66 3.70 2.80
C CYS A 82 -10.27 4.87 3.58
N VAL A 83 -10.23 6.04 2.99
CA VAL A 83 -10.87 7.25 3.52
C VAL A 83 -12.00 7.63 2.57
N ILE A 84 -13.22 7.65 3.09
CA ILE A 84 -14.42 8.03 2.32
C ILE A 84 -14.89 9.40 2.82
N ARG A 85 -15.14 10.31 1.88
CA ARG A 85 -15.58 11.66 2.22
C ARG A 85 -16.90 11.64 2.99
N GLY A 86 -16.90 12.30 4.15
CA GLY A 86 -18.10 12.54 4.95
C GLY A 86 -18.62 13.97 4.77
N GLU A 87 -19.45 14.41 5.73
CA GLU A 87 -20.10 15.72 5.69
C GLU A 87 -19.21 16.89 6.10
N THR A 88 -18.08 16.60 6.72
CA THR A 88 -17.18 17.61 7.26
C THR A 88 -15.83 17.62 6.54
N ALA A 89 -15.02 18.64 6.83
CA ALA A 89 -13.66 18.76 6.29
C ALA A 89 -12.67 17.71 6.81
N HIS A 90 -13.08 16.83 7.73
CA HIS A 90 -12.22 15.81 8.34
C HIS A 90 -11.50 14.96 7.30
N PHE A 91 -12.19 14.55 6.23
CA PHE A 91 -11.63 13.79 5.11
C PHE A 91 -10.38 14.48 4.53
N ASP A 92 -10.45 15.77 4.28
CA ASP A 92 -9.35 16.50 3.64
C ASP A 92 -8.10 16.51 4.51
N TYR A 93 -8.26 16.69 5.82
CA TYR A 93 -7.14 16.65 6.77
C TYR A 93 -6.52 15.28 6.89
N ILE A 94 -7.33 14.23 7.00
CA ILE A 94 -6.84 12.86 7.13
C ILE A 94 -6.14 12.40 5.85
N ALA A 95 -6.75 12.63 4.70
CA ALA A 95 -6.19 12.24 3.40
C ALA A 95 -4.85 12.95 3.13
N ALA A 96 -4.79 14.25 3.33
CA ALA A 96 -3.58 15.04 3.13
C ALA A 96 -2.47 14.64 4.11
N ALA A 97 -2.78 14.53 5.39
CA ALA A 97 -1.80 14.13 6.41
C ALA A 97 -1.24 12.73 6.16
N CYS A 98 -2.08 11.78 5.76
CA CYS A 98 -1.66 10.43 5.43
C CYS A 98 -0.69 10.43 4.23
N ALA A 99 -1.06 11.08 3.14
CA ALA A 99 -0.24 11.14 1.93
C ALA A 99 1.11 11.79 2.20
N GLN A 100 1.11 12.96 2.83
CA GLN A 100 2.33 13.71 3.16
C GLN A 100 3.21 12.96 4.16
N GLY A 101 2.59 12.35 5.17
CA GLY A 101 3.31 11.58 6.19
C GLY A 101 3.98 10.33 5.62
N LEU A 102 3.31 9.59 4.75
CA LEU A 102 3.89 8.42 4.08
C LEU A 102 5.03 8.83 3.13
N GLN A 103 4.84 9.89 2.36
CA GLN A 103 5.88 10.43 1.49
C GLN A 103 7.13 10.82 2.29
N ARG A 104 6.93 11.53 3.41
CA ARG A 104 8.02 11.94 4.29
C ARG A 104 8.74 10.73 4.90
N ALA A 105 7.99 9.75 5.42
CA ALA A 105 8.54 8.52 5.98
C ALA A 105 9.40 7.76 4.95
N MET A 106 8.94 7.70 3.70
CA MET A 106 9.66 7.08 2.60
C MET A 106 10.98 7.79 2.30
N LEU A 107 10.94 9.12 2.18
CA LEU A 107 12.15 9.91 1.86
C LEU A 107 13.17 9.89 3.01
N GLU A 108 12.70 9.97 4.26
CA GLU A 108 13.59 9.95 5.44
C GLU A 108 14.22 8.58 5.69
N SER A 109 13.49 7.49 5.44
CA SER A 109 14.00 6.13 5.65
C SER A 109 14.83 5.61 4.47
N GLY A 110 14.62 6.15 3.27
CA GLY A 110 15.20 5.62 2.05
C GLY A 110 14.59 4.28 1.63
N VAL A 111 13.47 3.87 2.23
CA VAL A 111 12.77 2.62 1.94
C VAL A 111 11.45 2.96 1.24
N PRO A 112 11.14 2.34 0.09
CA PRO A 112 9.89 2.59 -0.62
C PRO A 112 8.67 2.31 0.26
N ILE A 113 7.71 3.23 0.24
CA ILE A 113 6.40 3.06 0.87
C ILE A 113 5.36 3.38 -0.18
N SER A 114 4.61 2.38 -0.63
CA SER A 114 3.58 2.59 -1.64
C SER A 114 2.28 3.10 -1.02
N PHE A 115 1.58 3.97 -1.76
CA PHE A 115 0.35 4.62 -1.33
C PHE A 115 -0.86 3.86 -1.86
N GLY A 116 -1.30 2.84 -1.12
CA GLY A 116 -2.51 2.08 -1.39
C GLY A 116 -3.70 2.54 -0.52
N VAL A 117 -3.76 3.81 -0.21
CA VAL A 117 -4.84 4.42 0.58
C VAL A 117 -5.86 5.04 -0.35
N LEU A 118 -7.06 4.49 -0.38
CA LEU A 118 -8.16 5.04 -1.16
C LEU A 118 -8.63 6.34 -0.52
N THR A 119 -8.77 7.37 -1.35
CA THR A 119 -9.32 8.68 -0.96
C THR A 119 -10.46 8.99 -1.91
N VAL A 120 -11.65 8.57 -1.55
CA VAL A 120 -12.81 8.53 -2.43
C VAL A 120 -13.99 9.34 -1.87
N ASN A 121 -14.88 9.75 -2.75
CA ASN A 121 -16.06 10.51 -2.36
C ASN A 121 -17.23 9.61 -1.93
N THR A 122 -17.29 8.38 -2.46
CA THR A 122 -18.41 7.45 -2.21
C THR A 122 -17.93 6.04 -1.91
N LEU A 123 -18.77 5.27 -1.24
CA LEU A 123 -18.54 3.84 -1.01
C LEU A 123 -18.43 3.07 -2.34
N GLY A 124 -19.25 3.42 -3.34
CA GLY A 124 -19.19 2.79 -4.66
C GLY A 124 -17.81 2.93 -5.29
N GLN A 125 -17.21 4.10 -5.21
CA GLN A 125 -15.84 4.33 -5.70
C GLN A 125 -14.81 3.48 -4.98
N ALA A 126 -14.98 3.27 -3.67
CA ALA A 126 -14.10 2.40 -2.89
C ALA A 126 -14.25 0.93 -3.31
N LEU A 127 -15.48 0.45 -3.47
CA LEU A 127 -15.77 -0.93 -3.89
C LEU A 127 -15.17 -1.24 -5.26
N GLU A 128 -15.29 -0.33 -6.22
CA GLU A 128 -14.70 -0.49 -7.55
C GLU A 128 -13.18 -0.65 -7.50
N ARG A 129 -12.51 0.11 -6.64
CA ARG A 129 -11.05 0.13 -6.52
C ARG A 129 -10.48 -1.00 -5.67
N ALA A 130 -11.33 -1.66 -4.90
CA ALA A 130 -10.99 -2.83 -4.09
C ALA A 130 -11.51 -4.14 -4.67
N ALA A 131 -12.19 -4.11 -5.82
CA ALA A 131 -12.71 -5.29 -6.47
C ALA A 131 -11.60 -6.30 -6.81
N PRO A 132 -11.88 -7.62 -6.79
CA PRO A 132 -10.88 -8.65 -7.07
C PRO A 132 -10.64 -8.81 -8.58
N ASP A 133 -10.19 -7.75 -9.22
CA ASP A 133 -9.91 -7.67 -10.65
C ASP A 133 -8.58 -6.96 -10.92
N ALA A 134 -8.28 -6.71 -12.20
CA ALA A 134 -7.04 -6.05 -12.62
C ALA A 134 -6.88 -4.60 -12.12
N ASN A 135 -7.97 -4.00 -11.63
CA ASN A 135 -7.96 -2.61 -11.15
C ASN A 135 -7.83 -2.50 -9.63
N ASN A 136 -7.63 -3.61 -8.92
CA ASN A 136 -7.47 -3.62 -7.47
C ASN A 136 -6.29 -2.76 -7.04
N LYS A 137 -6.55 -1.73 -6.23
CA LYS A 137 -5.51 -0.78 -5.80
C LYS A 137 -4.56 -1.35 -4.74
N GLY A 138 -4.93 -2.41 -4.05
CA GLY A 138 -4.03 -3.15 -3.17
C GLY A 138 -2.97 -3.91 -3.98
N ALA A 139 -3.39 -4.57 -5.06
CA ALA A 139 -2.47 -5.23 -5.99
C ALA A 139 -1.52 -4.23 -6.64
N GLU A 140 -2.04 -3.10 -7.12
CA GLU A 140 -1.23 -2.02 -7.71
C GLU A 140 -0.20 -1.47 -6.74
N ALA A 141 -0.59 -1.25 -5.47
CA ALA A 141 0.32 -0.76 -4.44
C ALA A 141 1.45 -1.76 -4.13
N LEU A 142 1.15 -3.05 -4.10
CA LEU A 142 2.18 -4.07 -3.92
C LEU A 142 3.15 -4.10 -5.10
N GLU A 143 2.66 -4.07 -6.31
CA GLU A 143 3.51 -4.05 -7.50
C GLU A 143 4.39 -2.80 -7.56
N THR A 144 3.86 -1.65 -7.16
CA THR A 144 4.63 -0.41 -7.03
C THR A 144 5.76 -0.55 -6.02
N ALA A 145 5.48 -1.13 -4.86
CA ALA A 145 6.50 -1.38 -3.83
C ALA A 145 7.59 -2.33 -4.34
N LEU A 146 7.20 -3.40 -5.02
CA LEU A 146 8.13 -4.36 -5.62
C LEU A 146 9.02 -3.71 -6.68
N ALA A 147 8.44 -2.91 -7.55
CA ALA A 147 9.18 -2.18 -8.58
C ALA A 147 10.22 -1.24 -7.98
N MET A 148 9.83 -0.48 -6.96
CA MET A 148 10.73 0.47 -6.30
C MET A 148 11.83 -0.24 -5.51
N ALA A 149 11.53 -1.32 -4.81
CA ALA A 149 12.54 -2.13 -4.13
C ALA A 149 13.57 -2.70 -5.11
N THR A 150 13.11 -3.21 -6.24
CA THR A 150 13.96 -3.73 -7.31
C THR A 150 14.84 -2.64 -7.90
N LEU A 151 14.26 -1.46 -8.17
CA LEU A 151 14.99 -0.32 -8.70
C LEU A 151 16.11 0.12 -7.74
N LEU A 152 15.78 0.29 -6.46
CA LEU A 152 16.78 0.74 -5.47
C LEU A 152 17.93 -0.25 -5.31
N ARG A 153 17.69 -1.56 -5.42
CA ARG A 153 18.77 -2.55 -5.43
C ARG A 153 19.73 -2.36 -6.59
N ARG A 154 19.21 -2.02 -7.76
CA ARG A 154 20.06 -1.75 -8.94
C ARG A 154 20.87 -0.48 -8.83
N LEU A 155 20.35 0.52 -8.08
CA LEU A 155 21.01 1.81 -7.91
C LEU A 155 22.09 1.80 -6.81
N LYS A 156 22.13 0.76 -6.00
CA LYS A 156 23.17 0.54 -5.00
C LYS A 156 24.30 -0.29 -5.61
#